data_323751ae68f9d5237c80917cad078697
#
_entry.id   323751ae68f9d5237c80917cad078697
#
_cell.length_a   1.000
_cell.length_b   1.000
_cell.length_c   1.000
_cell.angle_alpha   90.00
_cell.angle_beta   90.00
_cell.angle_gamma   90.00
#
_symmetry.space_group_name_H-M   'P 1'
#
loop_
_entity.id
_entity.type
_entity.pdbx_description
1 polymer ?
#
loop_
_entity_poly.entity_id
_entity_poly.type
_entity_poly.pdbx_seq_one_letter_code
_entity_poly.pdbx_strand_id
1 'polypeptide(L)'
;MKRVQMFLAGAFIAVGSLYAQSSDAEWQAGVAKLKETIQTNPAQANEEAEQLIKGKNKKNVELLVAIGEVYLKAGKLPEAQEYAALAKKVNGKSALASVLEGDIAFEQKNAGLASQKYEEAIYFDPSCTEAYLRYADIYKSANAALAIEKLEQLKAQEPSNTAVDKKLAEIYYLKNDFSKAAEAYSRFAMGPTATEEDLVKYAFALFLNHDFEKSLEVANMGLKKNARHAAFNRLAMYNYTDLKRFDEAIKAADAFFTESDKADYSYLDYMYYGHLLEALKKYDEAVGQYEKAIQLDPTKTDLYKNISSAYEQKNDYKKAISAYQKYYTSLDKEHQTPDLQFQFGRLYYGAGTQTDSLTINAEERKQALMAADSVFHSIAEAAPDSYLGNFWRARANSALDPETTLGLAKPFYEEVATLLESKNDPHSIQL
;
A
#
# COMPACT_ATOMS: atom_id res chain seq x y z
N MET A 1 -14.65 5.32 -19.85
CA MET A 1 -15.39 5.33 -18.58
C MET A 1 -16.10 3.99 -18.42
N LYS A 2 -15.45 3.00 -17.86
CA LYS A 2 -16.04 1.70 -17.50
C LYS A 2 -16.44 1.75 -16.02
N ARG A 3 -17.73 1.58 -15.77
CA ARG A 3 -18.30 1.53 -14.42
C ARG A 3 -17.74 0.29 -13.71
N VAL A 4 -16.98 0.52 -12.64
CA VAL A 4 -16.62 -0.51 -11.68
C VAL A 4 -17.87 -0.74 -10.82
N GLN A 5 -18.55 -1.85 -11.03
CA GLN A 5 -19.56 -2.35 -10.10
C GLN A 5 -18.79 -2.96 -8.90
N MET A 6 -18.75 -2.22 -7.80
CA MET A 6 -18.31 -2.76 -6.52
C MET A 6 -19.40 -3.71 -6.00
N PHE A 7 -19.14 -5.00 -6.08
CA PHE A 7 -19.88 -6.00 -5.31
C PHE A 7 -19.47 -5.87 -3.83
N LEU A 8 -20.32 -5.25 -3.02
CA LEU A 8 -20.24 -5.31 -1.57
C LEU A 8 -20.76 -6.68 -1.10
N ALA A 9 -19.88 -7.68 -1.11
CA ALA A 9 -20.10 -8.91 -0.37
C ALA A 9 -19.71 -8.63 1.10
N GLY A 10 -20.61 -8.00 1.85
CA GLY A 10 -20.47 -7.88 3.30
C GLY A 10 -20.65 -9.25 3.95
N ALA A 11 -19.58 -9.83 4.45
CA ALA A 11 -19.67 -10.98 5.34
C ALA A 11 -20.31 -10.54 6.66
N PHE A 12 -21.60 -10.88 6.85
CA PHE A 12 -22.25 -10.74 8.14
C PHE A 12 -21.73 -11.84 9.05
N ILE A 13 -20.86 -11.48 9.97
CA ILE A 13 -20.55 -12.32 11.13
C ILE A 13 -21.74 -12.20 12.08
N ALA A 14 -22.47 -13.29 12.26
CA ALA A 14 -23.47 -13.41 13.32
C ALA A 14 -22.72 -13.43 14.66
N VAL A 15 -22.69 -12.29 15.34
CA VAL A 15 -22.34 -12.27 16.77
C VAL A 15 -23.59 -12.74 17.50
N GLY A 16 -23.63 -14.05 17.79
CA GLY A 16 -24.70 -14.63 18.61
C GLY A 16 -24.51 -14.20 20.05
N SER A 17 -25.38 -13.32 20.54
CA SER A 17 -25.58 -13.13 21.97
C SER A 17 -26.19 -14.40 22.55
N LEU A 18 -25.47 -15.03 23.49
CA LEU A 18 -25.94 -16.17 24.28
C LEU A 18 -26.99 -15.74 25.29
N TYR A 19 -28.27 -15.58 24.86
CA TYR A 19 -29.39 -15.57 25.77
C TYR A 19 -30.68 -16.10 25.11
N ALA A 20 -31.32 -17.08 25.77
CA ALA A 20 -32.60 -17.68 25.48
C ALA A 20 -32.63 -18.89 24.53
N GLN A 21 -32.28 -20.04 25.05
CA GLN A 21 -32.20 -21.33 24.38
C GLN A 21 -33.56 -22.07 24.31
N SER A 22 -34.52 -21.77 23.50
CA SER A 22 -35.48 -22.76 22.95
C SER A 22 -36.59 -22.16 22.06
N SER A 23 -36.96 -20.89 22.21
CA SER A 23 -37.95 -20.25 21.33
C SER A 23 -37.33 -19.54 20.15
N ASP A 24 -36.04 -19.20 20.24
CA ASP A 24 -35.32 -18.41 19.23
C ASP A 24 -34.85 -19.27 18.07
N ALA A 25 -34.46 -20.50 18.32
CA ALA A 25 -34.01 -21.44 17.26
C ALA A 25 -35.11 -21.71 16.20
N GLU A 26 -36.39 -21.69 16.60
CA GLU A 26 -37.49 -22.00 15.70
C GLU A 26 -37.75 -20.90 14.67
N TRP A 27 -37.76 -19.62 15.09
CA TRP A 27 -38.00 -18.53 14.16
C TRP A 27 -36.73 -18.23 13.32
N GLN A 28 -35.54 -18.45 13.88
CA GLN A 28 -34.29 -18.30 13.14
C GLN A 28 -34.22 -19.28 11.94
N ALA A 29 -34.65 -20.54 12.13
CA ALA A 29 -34.75 -21.50 11.03
C ALA A 29 -35.76 -21.04 9.95
N GLY A 30 -36.89 -20.43 10.41
CA GLY A 30 -37.87 -19.83 9.50
C GLY A 30 -37.34 -18.67 8.70
N VAL A 31 -36.56 -17.77 9.30
CA VAL A 31 -35.91 -16.65 8.60
C VAL A 31 -34.83 -17.17 7.61
N ALA A 32 -34.09 -18.24 7.98
CA ALA A 32 -33.13 -18.85 7.07
C ALA A 32 -33.84 -19.43 5.83
N LYS A 33 -34.94 -20.11 6.00
CA LYS A 33 -35.78 -20.61 4.89
C LYS A 33 -36.34 -19.45 4.05
N LEU A 34 -36.85 -18.39 4.67
CA LEU A 34 -37.32 -17.20 3.97
C LEU A 34 -36.22 -16.58 3.06
N LYS A 35 -34.98 -16.55 3.52
CA LYS A 35 -33.86 -16.07 2.75
C LYS A 35 -33.61 -16.87 1.46
N GLU A 36 -33.87 -18.16 1.49
CA GLU A 36 -33.75 -19.02 0.29
C GLU A 36 -34.97 -18.86 -0.62
N THR A 37 -36.18 -18.86 -0.03
CA THR A 37 -37.45 -18.79 -0.77
C THR A 37 -37.62 -17.46 -1.50
N ILE A 38 -37.16 -16.34 -0.92
CA ILE A 38 -37.31 -15.00 -1.54
C ILE A 38 -36.62 -14.87 -2.88
N GLN A 39 -35.56 -15.63 -3.10
CA GLN A 39 -34.80 -15.62 -4.37
C GLN A 39 -35.48 -16.43 -5.48
N THR A 40 -36.26 -17.45 -5.10
CA THR A 40 -36.86 -18.42 -6.02
C THR A 40 -38.35 -18.20 -6.21
N ASN A 41 -39.08 -17.84 -5.16
CA ASN A 41 -40.53 -17.63 -5.15
C ASN A 41 -40.93 -16.51 -4.19
N PRO A 42 -40.93 -15.24 -4.62
CA PRO A 42 -41.23 -14.08 -3.78
C PRO A 42 -42.68 -14.11 -3.19
N ALA A 43 -43.66 -14.68 -3.91
CA ALA A 43 -45.04 -14.78 -3.41
C ALA A 43 -45.13 -15.75 -2.21
N GLN A 44 -44.51 -16.89 -2.31
CA GLN A 44 -44.40 -17.84 -1.20
C GLN A 44 -43.61 -17.26 -0.02
N ALA A 45 -42.55 -16.48 -0.30
CA ALA A 45 -41.76 -15.80 0.72
C ALA A 45 -42.63 -14.85 1.56
N ASN A 46 -43.54 -14.10 0.93
CA ASN A 46 -44.48 -13.22 1.66
C ASN A 46 -45.39 -14.04 2.59
N GLU A 47 -45.95 -15.15 2.12
CA GLU A 47 -46.79 -16.03 2.95
C GLU A 47 -45.97 -16.62 4.12
N GLU A 48 -44.77 -17.04 3.91
CA GLU A 48 -43.86 -17.56 4.96
C GLU A 48 -43.55 -16.48 6.00
N ALA A 49 -43.21 -15.25 5.57
CA ALA A 49 -42.97 -14.12 6.46
C ALA A 49 -44.19 -13.79 7.34
N GLU A 50 -45.39 -13.76 6.73
CA GLU A 50 -46.66 -13.56 7.48
C GLU A 50 -46.95 -14.68 8.50
N GLN A 51 -46.60 -15.92 8.17
CA GLN A 51 -46.75 -17.04 9.09
C GLN A 51 -45.80 -16.94 10.29
N LEU A 52 -44.55 -16.51 10.04
CA LEU A 52 -43.52 -16.36 11.08
C LEU A 52 -43.93 -15.37 12.17
N ILE A 53 -44.69 -14.32 11.82
CA ILE A 53 -45.12 -13.27 12.76
C ILE A 53 -46.46 -13.55 13.43
N LYS A 54 -47.04 -14.76 13.30
CA LYS A 54 -48.31 -15.11 13.98
C LYS A 54 -48.10 -15.52 15.42
N GLY A 55 -49.18 -15.45 16.19
CA GLY A 55 -49.23 -15.92 17.58
C GLY A 55 -48.28 -15.16 18.50
N LYS A 56 -47.43 -15.90 19.22
CA LYS A 56 -46.43 -15.35 20.17
C LYS A 56 -45.38 -14.45 19.52
N ASN A 57 -45.12 -14.67 18.25
CA ASN A 57 -44.07 -13.95 17.50
C ASN A 57 -44.52 -12.56 17.03
N LYS A 58 -45.78 -12.20 17.12
CA LYS A 58 -46.34 -10.92 16.64
C LYS A 58 -45.67 -9.68 17.24
N LYS A 59 -45.10 -9.82 18.45
CA LYS A 59 -44.41 -8.75 19.18
C LYS A 59 -42.91 -8.99 19.31
N ASN A 60 -42.37 -9.94 18.56
CA ASN A 60 -40.92 -10.20 18.56
C ASN A 60 -40.23 -9.20 17.63
N VAL A 61 -39.62 -8.18 18.21
CA VAL A 61 -38.92 -7.11 17.46
C VAL A 61 -37.75 -7.64 16.69
N GLU A 62 -36.96 -8.58 17.24
CA GLU A 62 -35.80 -9.17 16.60
C GLU A 62 -36.20 -9.94 15.33
N LEU A 63 -37.27 -10.74 15.41
CA LEU A 63 -37.84 -11.43 14.26
C LEU A 63 -38.31 -10.46 13.17
N LEU A 64 -39.05 -9.40 13.56
CA LEU A 64 -39.52 -8.40 12.60
C LEU A 64 -38.35 -7.71 11.88
N VAL A 65 -37.31 -7.35 12.61
CA VAL A 65 -36.10 -6.78 12.04
C VAL A 65 -35.39 -7.80 11.11
N ALA A 66 -35.22 -9.05 11.55
CA ALA A 66 -34.57 -10.09 10.75
C ALA A 66 -35.33 -10.36 9.43
N ILE A 67 -36.67 -10.36 9.43
CA ILE A 67 -37.47 -10.46 8.20
C ILE A 67 -37.21 -9.22 7.31
N GLY A 68 -37.29 -8.02 7.89
CA GLY A 68 -37.02 -6.77 7.16
C GLY A 68 -35.67 -6.75 6.50
N GLU A 69 -34.61 -7.27 7.17
CA GLU A 69 -33.29 -7.41 6.61
C GLU A 69 -33.25 -8.40 5.42
N VAL A 70 -33.97 -9.50 5.47
CA VAL A 70 -34.08 -10.45 4.35
C VAL A 70 -34.66 -9.76 3.13
N TYR A 71 -35.78 -9.01 3.30
CA TYR A 71 -36.37 -8.25 2.20
C TYR A 71 -35.43 -7.16 1.67
N LEU A 72 -34.75 -6.43 2.56
CA LEU A 72 -33.79 -5.40 2.17
C LEU A 72 -32.67 -5.99 1.31
N LYS A 73 -32.08 -7.11 1.74
CA LYS A 73 -31.02 -7.82 0.98
C LYS A 73 -31.50 -8.35 -0.37
N ALA A 74 -32.79 -8.66 -0.49
CA ALA A 74 -33.42 -9.07 -1.75
C ALA A 74 -33.82 -7.86 -2.63
N GLY A 75 -33.53 -6.62 -2.23
CA GLY A 75 -33.93 -5.40 -2.94
C GLY A 75 -35.39 -5.06 -2.86
N LYS A 76 -36.15 -5.68 -1.94
CA LYS A 76 -37.58 -5.50 -1.72
C LYS A 76 -37.80 -4.40 -0.67
N LEU A 77 -37.54 -3.15 -1.09
CA LEU A 77 -37.56 -1.99 -0.20
C LEU A 77 -38.96 -1.74 0.46
N PRO A 78 -40.09 -1.85 -0.25
CA PRO A 78 -41.41 -1.65 0.37
C PRO A 78 -41.66 -2.63 1.51
N GLU A 79 -41.40 -3.91 1.32
CA GLU A 79 -41.59 -4.95 2.32
C GLU A 79 -40.61 -4.74 3.50
N ALA A 80 -39.36 -4.39 3.24
CA ALA A 80 -38.41 -4.06 4.29
C ALA A 80 -38.87 -2.88 5.15
N GLN A 81 -39.47 -1.84 4.54
CA GLN A 81 -40.02 -0.68 5.24
C GLN A 81 -41.24 -1.08 6.12
N GLU A 82 -42.10 -1.98 5.61
CA GLU A 82 -43.25 -2.48 6.37
C GLU A 82 -42.80 -3.19 7.65
N TYR A 83 -41.81 -4.10 7.54
CA TYR A 83 -41.29 -4.81 8.72
C TYR A 83 -40.53 -3.90 9.69
N ALA A 84 -39.80 -2.90 9.22
CA ALA A 84 -39.19 -1.88 10.06
C ALA A 84 -40.28 -1.08 10.85
N ALA A 85 -41.35 -0.66 10.17
CA ALA A 85 -42.46 0.03 10.78
C ALA A 85 -43.20 -0.83 11.81
N LEU A 86 -43.40 -2.13 11.53
CA LEU A 86 -43.96 -3.09 12.48
C LEU A 86 -43.07 -3.22 13.72
N ALA A 87 -41.76 -3.34 13.55
CA ALA A 87 -40.83 -3.40 14.67
C ALA A 87 -40.87 -2.13 15.53
N LYS A 88 -40.90 -0.96 14.93
CA LYS A 88 -41.03 0.34 15.62
C LYS A 88 -42.39 0.48 16.31
N LYS A 89 -43.48 -0.05 15.73
CA LYS A 89 -44.78 -0.06 16.37
C LYS A 89 -44.81 -0.93 17.64
N VAL A 90 -44.05 -2.02 17.66
CA VAL A 90 -43.91 -2.88 18.85
C VAL A 90 -43.01 -2.21 19.89
N ASN A 91 -41.89 -1.69 19.49
CA ASN A 91 -40.95 -0.97 20.37
C ASN A 91 -40.38 0.25 19.65
N GLY A 92 -40.91 1.44 19.92
CA GLY A 92 -40.51 2.70 19.33
C GLY A 92 -39.04 3.08 19.64
N LYS A 93 -38.43 2.48 20.69
CA LYS A 93 -37.04 2.71 21.10
C LYS A 93 -36.14 1.52 20.78
N SER A 94 -36.52 0.67 19.84
CA SER A 94 -35.65 -0.43 19.40
C SER A 94 -34.46 0.11 18.58
N ALA A 95 -33.28 -0.10 19.08
CA ALA A 95 -32.04 0.21 18.34
C ALA A 95 -31.96 -0.58 17.04
N LEU A 96 -32.26 -1.89 17.06
CA LEU A 96 -32.23 -2.75 15.87
C LEU A 96 -33.21 -2.28 14.78
N ALA A 97 -34.42 -1.83 15.17
CA ALA A 97 -35.36 -1.29 14.19
C ALA A 97 -34.85 0.04 13.60
N SER A 98 -34.20 0.90 14.39
CA SER A 98 -33.55 2.12 13.88
C SER A 98 -32.38 1.80 12.94
N VAL A 99 -31.58 0.76 13.22
CA VAL A 99 -30.54 0.28 12.30
C VAL A 99 -31.17 -0.13 10.97
N LEU A 100 -32.22 -0.94 10.98
CA LEU A 100 -32.90 -1.36 9.75
C LEU A 100 -33.47 -0.17 8.96
N GLU A 101 -34.07 0.82 9.62
CA GLU A 101 -34.53 2.07 8.97
C GLU A 101 -33.33 2.82 8.34
N GLY A 102 -32.20 2.84 9.02
CA GLY A 102 -30.95 3.41 8.51
C GLY A 102 -30.41 2.67 7.29
N ASP A 103 -30.39 1.34 7.32
CA ASP A 103 -29.97 0.50 6.19
C ASP A 103 -30.87 0.69 4.97
N ILE A 104 -32.19 0.79 5.18
CA ILE A 104 -33.15 1.11 4.12
C ILE A 104 -32.88 2.51 3.53
N ALA A 105 -32.68 3.52 4.37
CA ALA A 105 -32.33 4.87 3.89
C ALA A 105 -31.03 4.90 3.11
N PHE A 106 -30.06 4.11 3.52
CA PHE A 106 -28.78 3.97 2.81
C PHE A 106 -28.96 3.35 1.41
N GLU A 107 -29.75 2.29 1.30
CA GLU A 107 -30.09 1.70 -0.01
C GLU A 107 -30.85 2.68 -0.92
N GLN A 108 -31.64 3.57 -0.35
CA GLN A 108 -32.31 4.66 -1.05
C GLN A 108 -31.36 5.82 -1.41
N LYS A 109 -30.06 5.69 -1.16
CA LYS A 109 -29.02 6.71 -1.39
C LYS A 109 -29.20 7.97 -0.53
N ASN A 110 -29.89 7.87 0.59
CA ASN A 110 -30.08 8.95 1.56
C ASN A 110 -29.15 8.76 2.76
N ALA A 111 -27.86 9.03 2.57
CA ALA A 111 -26.85 8.88 3.62
C ALA A 111 -27.14 9.78 4.85
N GLY A 112 -27.75 10.95 4.66
CA GLY A 112 -28.12 11.85 5.77
C GLY A 112 -29.19 11.24 6.68
N LEU A 113 -30.25 10.67 6.11
CA LEU A 113 -31.28 9.97 6.90
C LEU A 113 -30.68 8.69 7.51
N ALA A 114 -29.87 7.96 6.78
CA ALA A 114 -29.22 6.75 7.29
C ALA A 114 -28.38 7.04 8.54
N SER A 115 -27.52 8.05 8.50
CA SER A 115 -26.71 8.44 9.67
C SER A 115 -27.55 8.89 10.86
N GLN A 116 -28.62 9.64 10.61
CA GLN A 116 -29.56 10.04 11.66
C GLN A 116 -30.21 8.82 12.34
N LYS A 117 -30.55 7.80 11.56
CA LYS A 117 -31.16 6.57 12.10
C LYS A 117 -30.17 5.72 12.88
N TYR A 118 -28.91 5.70 12.49
CA TYR A 118 -27.86 5.03 13.26
C TYR A 118 -27.54 5.79 14.55
N GLU A 119 -27.55 7.13 14.54
CA GLU A 119 -27.44 7.92 15.77
C GLU A 119 -28.64 7.71 16.72
N GLU A 120 -29.84 7.59 16.18
CA GLU A 120 -31.03 7.23 16.96
C GLU A 120 -30.88 5.84 17.61
N ALA A 121 -30.31 4.87 16.86
CA ALA A 121 -30.03 3.53 17.40
C ALA A 121 -29.00 3.58 18.54
N ILE A 122 -27.89 4.31 18.36
CA ILE A 122 -26.87 4.52 19.41
C ILE A 122 -27.46 5.22 20.65
N TYR A 123 -28.36 6.16 20.46
CA TYR A 123 -29.02 6.83 21.55
C TYR A 123 -29.96 5.89 22.36
N PHE A 124 -30.64 4.96 21.69
CA PHE A 124 -31.51 3.99 22.36
C PHE A 124 -30.76 2.84 23.01
N ASP A 125 -29.64 2.42 22.39
CA ASP A 125 -28.75 1.40 22.89
C ASP A 125 -27.30 1.77 22.62
N PRO A 126 -26.59 2.36 23.59
CA PRO A 126 -25.16 2.73 23.43
C PRO A 126 -24.22 1.54 23.21
N SER A 127 -24.67 0.29 23.34
CA SER A 127 -23.91 -0.93 23.08
C SER A 127 -24.26 -1.58 21.73
N CYS A 128 -25.16 -0.98 20.94
CA CYS A 128 -25.56 -1.49 19.62
C CYS A 128 -24.41 -1.42 18.62
N THR A 129 -23.54 -2.42 18.60
CA THR A 129 -22.35 -2.48 17.73
C THR A 129 -22.69 -2.20 16.26
N GLU A 130 -23.76 -2.79 15.72
CA GLU A 130 -24.19 -2.59 14.34
C GLU A 130 -24.39 -1.12 14.00
N ALA A 131 -24.99 -0.34 14.88
CA ALA A 131 -25.22 1.08 14.64
C ALA A 131 -23.92 1.85 14.46
N TYR A 132 -22.93 1.59 15.29
CA TYR A 132 -21.60 2.22 15.18
C TYR A 132 -20.87 1.80 13.91
N LEU A 133 -20.91 0.53 13.55
CA LEU A 133 -20.27 0.02 12.34
C LEU A 133 -20.90 0.62 11.07
N ARG A 134 -22.24 0.68 11.01
CA ARG A 134 -22.99 1.29 9.90
C ARG A 134 -22.73 2.80 9.79
N TYR A 135 -22.73 3.50 10.91
CA TYR A 135 -22.39 4.91 10.97
C TYR A 135 -20.97 5.14 10.42
N ALA A 136 -20.02 4.33 10.86
CA ALA A 136 -18.65 4.41 10.39
C ALA A 136 -18.51 4.13 8.89
N ASP A 137 -19.30 3.22 8.33
CA ASP A 137 -19.30 2.93 6.89
C ASP A 137 -19.74 4.13 6.04
N ILE A 138 -20.67 4.95 6.53
CA ILE A 138 -21.05 6.21 5.85
C ILE A 138 -19.89 7.19 5.84
N TYR A 139 -19.20 7.34 6.97
CA TYR A 139 -18.23 8.42 7.16
C TYR A 139 -16.77 8.05 6.86
N LYS A 140 -16.43 6.76 6.72
CA LYS A 140 -15.02 6.31 6.53
C LYS A 140 -14.26 7.00 5.41
N SER A 141 -14.96 7.38 4.34
CA SER A 141 -14.35 8.08 3.20
C SER A 141 -14.62 9.59 3.20
N ALA A 142 -15.80 10.02 3.70
CA ALA A 142 -16.19 11.42 3.67
C ALA A 142 -15.64 12.20 4.88
N ASN A 143 -15.64 11.61 6.06
CA ASN A 143 -15.11 12.17 7.30
C ASN A 143 -14.64 11.05 8.25
N ALA A 144 -13.49 10.49 7.94
CA ALA A 144 -12.95 9.39 8.72
C ALA A 144 -12.70 9.73 10.21
N ALA A 145 -12.45 11.01 10.54
CA ALA A 145 -12.27 11.42 11.94
C ALA A 145 -13.55 11.17 12.76
N LEU A 146 -14.71 11.51 12.20
CA LEU A 146 -16.01 11.28 12.84
C LEU A 146 -16.33 9.78 13.00
N ALA A 147 -16.00 8.98 11.98
CA ALA A 147 -16.15 7.53 12.05
C ALA A 147 -15.27 6.91 13.15
N ILE A 148 -14.02 7.33 13.25
CA ILE A 148 -13.07 6.87 14.28
C ILE A 148 -13.59 7.29 15.67
N GLU A 149 -13.98 8.55 15.86
CA GLU A 149 -14.49 9.04 17.14
C GLU A 149 -15.65 8.19 17.67
N LYS A 150 -16.62 7.87 16.81
CA LYS A 150 -17.75 7.02 17.19
C LYS A 150 -17.32 5.59 17.54
N LEU A 151 -16.42 5.01 16.76
CA LEU A 151 -15.90 3.67 17.04
C LEU A 151 -15.10 3.61 18.34
N GLU A 152 -14.26 4.62 18.61
CA GLU A 152 -13.50 4.72 19.85
C GLU A 152 -14.42 4.92 21.06
N GLN A 153 -15.55 5.61 20.90
CA GLN A 153 -16.58 5.71 21.94
C GLN A 153 -17.10 4.33 22.35
N LEU A 154 -17.44 3.45 21.38
CA LEU A 154 -17.86 2.08 21.67
C LEU A 154 -16.70 1.24 22.22
N LYS A 155 -15.51 1.42 21.66
CA LYS A 155 -14.30 0.70 22.12
C LYS A 155 -13.97 0.95 23.58
N ALA A 156 -14.19 2.19 24.06
CA ALA A 156 -14.02 2.54 25.48
C ALA A 156 -15.01 1.81 26.40
N GLN A 157 -16.22 1.53 25.91
CA GLN A 157 -17.26 0.79 26.65
C GLN A 157 -17.05 -0.73 26.55
N GLU A 158 -16.63 -1.20 25.37
CA GLU A 158 -16.44 -2.62 25.05
C GLU A 158 -14.99 -2.89 24.54
N PRO A 159 -13.99 -2.87 25.42
CA PRO A 159 -12.57 -3.01 25.01
C PRO A 159 -12.24 -4.30 24.26
N SER A 160 -13.04 -5.36 24.43
CA SER A 160 -12.86 -6.66 23.76
C SER A 160 -13.65 -6.81 22.46
N ASN A 161 -14.35 -5.77 22.00
CA ASN A 161 -15.17 -5.83 20.78
C ASN A 161 -14.27 -5.85 19.53
N THR A 162 -14.01 -7.04 19.00
CA THR A 162 -13.16 -7.27 17.83
C THR A 162 -13.75 -6.72 16.53
N ALA A 163 -15.09 -6.57 16.43
CA ALA A 163 -15.72 -5.97 15.26
C ALA A 163 -15.39 -4.47 15.15
N VAL A 164 -15.29 -3.79 16.29
CA VAL A 164 -14.82 -2.39 16.35
C VAL A 164 -13.35 -2.30 15.97
N ASP A 165 -12.48 -3.17 16.49
CA ASP A 165 -11.06 -3.21 16.11
C ASP A 165 -10.88 -3.42 14.60
N LYS A 166 -11.67 -4.34 14.04
CA LYS A 166 -11.65 -4.60 12.58
C LYS A 166 -12.05 -3.36 11.78
N LYS A 167 -13.09 -2.66 12.19
CA LYS A 167 -13.54 -1.44 11.51
C LYS A 167 -12.53 -0.30 11.65
N LEU A 168 -11.95 -0.11 12.82
CA LEU A 168 -10.88 0.85 13.05
C LEU A 168 -9.64 0.55 12.19
N ALA A 169 -9.22 -0.73 12.13
CA ALA A 169 -8.11 -1.17 11.30
C ALA A 169 -8.34 -0.86 9.82
N GLU A 170 -9.57 -1.13 9.31
CA GLU A 170 -9.96 -0.80 7.93
C GLU A 170 -9.84 0.71 7.66
N ILE A 171 -10.36 1.54 8.56
CA ILE A 171 -10.36 3.00 8.37
C ILE A 171 -8.94 3.57 8.46
N TYR A 172 -8.14 3.15 9.43
CA TYR A 172 -6.74 3.58 9.54
C TYR A 172 -5.93 3.16 8.32
N TYR A 173 -6.14 1.93 7.81
CA TYR A 173 -5.50 1.45 6.59
C TYR A 173 -5.86 2.33 5.38
N LEU A 174 -7.14 2.66 5.19
CA LEU A 174 -7.62 3.54 4.11
C LEU A 174 -7.04 4.96 4.20
N LYS A 175 -6.70 5.42 5.42
CA LYS A 175 -6.07 6.72 5.68
C LYS A 175 -4.55 6.70 5.54
N ASN A 176 -3.95 5.58 5.21
CA ASN A 176 -2.51 5.34 5.25
C ASN A 176 -1.87 5.57 6.65
N ASP A 177 -2.67 5.51 7.73
CA ASP A 177 -2.15 5.47 9.09
C ASP A 177 -1.83 4.02 9.46
N PHE A 178 -0.74 3.52 8.86
CA PHE A 178 -0.39 2.10 8.94
C PHE A 178 0.04 1.68 10.33
N SER A 179 0.55 2.60 11.15
CA SER A 179 0.88 2.35 12.54
C SER A 179 -0.37 1.99 13.35
N LYS A 180 -1.42 2.83 13.29
CA LYS A 180 -2.68 2.57 13.99
C LYS A 180 -3.45 1.40 13.36
N ALA A 181 -3.37 1.22 12.05
CA ALA A 181 -3.94 0.06 11.37
C ALA A 181 -3.32 -1.24 11.92
N ALA A 182 -1.99 -1.33 11.97
CA ALA A 182 -1.28 -2.50 12.51
C ALA A 182 -1.63 -2.74 13.99
N GLU A 183 -1.70 -1.69 14.81
CA GLU A 183 -2.14 -1.79 16.20
C GLU A 183 -3.55 -2.38 16.32
N ALA A 184 -4.50 -1.87 15.53
CA ALA A 184 -5.89 -2.36 15.54
C ALA A 184 -5.97 -3.81 15.03
N TYR A 185 -5.29 -4.15 13.93
CA TYR A 185 -5.20 -5.53 13.42
C TYR A 185 -4.62 -6.50 14.46
N SER A 186 -3.61 -6.08 15.22
CA SER A 186 -2.94 -6.94 16.22
C SER A 186 -3.91 -7.50 17.27
N ARG A 187 -5.02 -6.82 17.53
CA ARG A 187 -6.00 -7.20 18.56
C ARG A 187 -6.91 -8.35 18.12
N PHE A 188 -7.05 -8.61 16.80
CA PHE A 188 -7.97 -9.64 16.31
C PHE A 188 -7.44 -10.51 15.17
N ALA A 189 -6.50 -10.02 14.36
CA ALA A 189 -6.08 -10.70 13.12
C ALA A 189 -5.44 -12.07 13.36
N MET A 190 -4.97 -12.33 14.58
CA MET A 190 -4.42 -13.63 14.99
C MET A 190 -5.48 -14.53 15.67
N GLY A 191 -6.69 -14.04 15.84
CA GLY A 191 -7.78 -14.75 16.51
C GLY A 191 -8.61 -15.64 15.55
N PRO A 192 -9.54 -16.42 16.12
CA PRO A 192 -10.34 -17.38 15.35
C PRO A 192 -11.36 -16.74 14.41
N THR A 193 -11.70 -15.48 14.64
CA THR A 193 -12.67 -14.72 13.83
C THR A 193 -12.02 -13.98 12.64
N ALA A 194 -10.70 -13.98 12.57
CA ALA A 194 -9.96 -13.31 11.49
C ALA A 194 -10.05 -14.10 10.19
N THR A 195 -10.26 -13.38 9.11
CA THR A 195 -10.19 -13.93 7.76
C THR A 195 -8.76 -13.94 7.24
N GLU A 196 -8.50 -14.68 6.16
CA GLU A 196 -7.22 -14.63 5.46
C GLU A 196 -6.91 -13.22 4.94
N GLU A 197 -7.93 -12.50 4.48
CA GLU A 197 -7.80 -11.10 4.05
C GLU A 197 -7.37 -10.16 5.18
N ASP A 198 -7.90 -10.36 6.40
CA ASP A 198 -7.49 -9.59 7.59
C ASP A 198 -6.01 -9.82 7.89
N LEU A 199 -5.55 -11.05 7.77
CA LEU A 199 -4.15 -11.42 7.99
C LEU A 199 -3.23 -10.79 6.92
N VAL A 200 -3.66 -10.80 5.66
CA VAL A 200 -2.94 -10.12 4.55
C VAL A 200 -2.84 -8.63 4.82
N LYS A 201 -3.95 -7.97 5.15
CA LYS A 201 -3.97 -6.52 5.45
C LYS A 201 -3.11 -6.17 6.67
N TYR A 202 -3.12 -7.03 7.70
CA TYR A 202 -2.26 -6.85 8.86
C TYR A 202 -0.78 -6.90 8.47
N ALA A 203 -0.39 -7.92 7.72
CA ALA A 203 0.99 -8.05 7.27
C ALA A 203 1.43 -6.87 6.38
N PHE A 204 0.55 -6.40 5.48
CA PHE A 204 0.81 -5.20 4.68
C PHE A 204 0.90 -3.92 5.53
N ALA A 205 0.02 -3.74 6.52
CA ALA A 205 0.09 -2.59 7.41
C ALA A 205 1.42 -2.54 8.19
N LEU A 206 1.88 -3.68 8.67
CA LEU A 206 3.19 -3.81 9.32
C LEU A 206 4.34 -3.49 8.36
N PHE A 207 4.30 -4.02 7.13
CA PHE A 207 5.28 -3.73 6.09
C PHE A 207 5.36 -2.23 5.79
N LEU A 208 4.20 -1.59 5.55
CA LEU A 208 4.12 -0.16 5.25
C LEU A 208 4.47 0.74 6.46
N ASN A 209 4.41 0.19 7.67
CA ASN A 209 4.90 0.82 8.90
C ASN A 209 6.37 0.50 9.19
N HIS A 210 7.08 -0.14 8.24
CA HIS A 210 8.48 -0.56 8.36
C HIS A 210 8.78 -1.56 9.50
N ASP A 211 7.77 -2.27 10.02
CA ASP A 211 7.95 -3.38 10.97
C ASP A 211 8.09 -4.70 10.20
N PHE A 212 9.23 -4.83 9.51
CA PHE A 212 9.46 -5.91 8.54
C PHE A 212 9.51 -7.28 9.19
N GLU A 213 10.08 -7.40 10.41
CA GLU A 213 10.12 -8.66 11.14
C GLU A 213 8.73 -9.18 11.49
N LYS A 214 7.86 -8.33 12.05
CA LYS A 214 6.49 -8.75 12.37
C LYS A 214 5.66 -8.99 11.10
N SER A 215 5.84 -8.16 10.07
CA SER A 215 5.20 -8.40 8.77
C SER A 215 5.56 -9.78 8.23
N LEU A 216 6.84 -10.15 8.30
CA LEU A 216 7.33 -11.46 7.87
C LEU A 216 6.78 -12.60 8.73
N GLU A 217 6.70 -12.42 10.06
CA GLU A 217 6.09 -13.41 10.95
C GLU A 217 4.65 -13.69 10.56
N VAL A 218 3.84 -12.65 10.35
CA VAL A 218 2.43 -12.76 9.93
C VAL A 218 2.32 -13.39 8.54
N ALA A 219 3.16 -12.98 7.59
CA ALA A 219 3.18 -13.57 6.24
C ALA A 219 3.50 -15.07 6.29
N ASN A 220 4.50 -15.47 7.09
CA ASN A 220 4.87 -16.88 7.26
C ASN A 220 3.76 -17.70 7.93
N MET A 221 2.95 -17.10 8.82
CA MET A 221 1.76 -17.78 9.35
C MET A 221 0.72 -18.05 8.27
N GLY A 222 0.52 -17.09 7.37
CA GLY A 222 -0.33 -17.29 6.20
C GLY A 222 0.20 -18.37 5.27
N LEU A 223 1.50 -18.38 4.98
CA LEU A 223 2.17 -19.38 4.15
C LEU A 223 2.13 -20.80 4.75
N LYS A 224 2.12 -20.95 6.07
CA LYS A 224 1.90 -22.26 6.72
C LYS A 224 0.51 -22.83 6.42
N LYS A 225 -0.50 -21.98 6.20
CA LYS A 225 -1.86 -22.41 5.83
C LYS A 225 -1.99 -22.64 4.32
N ASN A 226 -1.39 -21.76 3.53
CA ASN A 226 -1.40 -21.84 2.07
C ASN A 226 -0.04 -21.34 1.51
N ALA A 227 0.87 -22.28 1.24
CA ALA A 227 2.21 -21.97 0.73
C ALA A 227 2.21 -21.29 -0.65
N ARG A 228 1.12 -21.37 -1.40
CA ARG A 228 0.98 -20.77 -2.74
C ARG A 228 0.25 -19.42 -2.73
N HIS A 229 -0.01 -18.86 -1.56
CA HIS A 229 -0.72 -17.57 -1.44
C HIS A 229 0.13 -16.40 -1.93
N ALA A 230 -0.26 -15.79 -3.05
CA ALA A 230 0.53 -14.76 -3.74
C ALA A 230 0.87 -13.56 -2.84
N ALA A 231 -0.08 -13.02 -2.07
CA ALA A 231 0.17 -11.84 -1.24
C ALA A 231 1.18 -12.12 -0.11
N PHE A 232 1.16 -13.31 0.49
CA PHE A 232 2.13 -13.67 1.53
C PHE A 232 3.52 -13.95 0.96
N ASN A 233 3.62 -14.63 -0.21
CA ASN A 233 4.91 -14.82 -0.89
C ASN A 233 5.52 -13.49 -1.32
N ARG A 234 4.70 -12.55 -1.86
CA ARG A 234 5.10 -11.18 -2.16
C ARG A 234 5.69 -10.48 -0.95
N LEU A 235 4.97 -10.48 0.18
CA LEU A 235 5.43 -9.86 1.41
C LEU A 235 6.68 -10.52 1.98
N ALA A 236 6.79 -11.84 1.89
CA ALA A 236 8.00 -12.55 2.30
C ALA A 236 9.21 -12.08 1.48
N MET A 237 9.09 -11.98 0.14
CA MET A 237 10.13 -11.45 -0.74
C MET A 237 10.52 -10.02 -0.34
N TYR A 238 9.55 -9.12 -0.14
CA TYR A 238 9.81 -7.73 0.21
C TYR A 238 10.50 -7.63 1.58
N ASN A 239 9.93 -8.25 2.60
CA ASN A 239 10.47 -8.20 3.96
C ASN A 239 11.87 -8.80 4.05
N TYR A 240 12.12 -9.96 3.43
CA TYR A 240 13.46 -10.55 3.41
C TYR A 240 14.46 -9.65 2.69
N THR A 241 14.06 -8.95 1.63
CA THR A 241 14.91 -8.01 0.90
C THR A 241 15.29 -6.81 1.78
N ASP A 242 14.30 -6.18 2.44
CA ASP A 242 14.54 -5.03 3.33
C ASP A 242 15.35 -5.42 4.58
N LEU A 243 15.16 -6.64 5.09
CA LEU A 243 15.95 -7.22 6.18
C LEU A 243 17.35 -7.69 5.73
N LYS A 244 17.67 -7.57 4.44
CA LYS A 244 18.94 -8.03 3.83
C LYS A 244 19.20 -9.54 4.00
N ARG A 245 18.14 -10.31 4.12
CA ARG A 245 18.18 -11.78 4.21
C ARG A 245 18.05 -12.36 2.80
N PHE A 246 19.08 -12.18 1.99
CA PHE A 246 19.02 -12.37 0.54
C PHE A 246 18.83 -13.83 0.13
N ASP A 247 19.34 -14.81 0.89
CA ASP A 247 19.15 -16.24 0.58
C ASP A 247 17.71 -16.70 0.77
N GLU A 248 17.00 -16.11 1.73
CA GLU A 248 15.57 -16.36 1.93
C GLU A 248 14.73 -15.52 0.96
N ALA A 249 15.16 -14.29 0.67
CA ALA A 249 14.48 -13.42 -0.27
C ALA A 249 14.41 -14.03 -1.67
N ILE A 250 15.49 -14.66 -2.17
CA ILE A 250 15.49 -15.28 -3.50
C ILE A 250 14.53 -16.48 -3.56
N LYS A 251 14.44 -17.28 -2.50
CA LYS A 251 13.47 -18.38 -2.41
C LYS A 251 12.04 -17.86 -2.38
N ALA A 252 11.78 -16.77 -1.65
CA ALA A 252 10.47 -16.15 -1.62
C ALA A 252 10.09 -15.52 -2.96
N ALA A 253 11.08 -14.94 -3.69
CA ALA A 253 10.87 -14.46 -5.05
C ALA A 253 10.51 -15.59 -6.01
N ASP A 254 11.24 -16.70 -5.97
CA ASP A 254 10.94 -17.87 -6.79
C ASP A 254 9.53 -18.40 -6.49
N ALA A 255 9.16 -18.55 -5.22
CA ALA A 255 7.82 -18.97 -4.82
C ALA A 255 6.74 -17.98 -5.30
N PHE A 256 7.01 -16.67 -5.23
CA PHE A 256 6.06 -15.66 -5.68
C PHE A 256 5.86 -15.68 -7.20
N PHE A 257 6.94 -15.66 -7.97
CA PHE A 257 6.87 -15.54 -9.43
C PHE A 257 6.56 -16.84 -10.18
N THR A 258 6.85 -18.03 -9.58
CA THR A 258 6.72 -19.31 -10.29
C THR A 258 5.69 -20.25 -9.69
N GLU A 259 5.40 -20.16 -8.39
CA GLU A 259 4.58 -21.14 -7.69
C GLU A 259 3.25 -20.57 -7.18
N SER A 260 3.13 -19.25 -7.03
CA SER A 260 1.94 -18.63 -6.44
C SER A 260 0.71 -18.73 -7.34
N ASP A 261 -0.43 -18.98 -6.70
CA ASP A 261 -1.71 -19.05 -7.39
C ASP A 261 -2.25 -17.64 -7.69
N LYS A 262 -2.66 -17.41 -8.94
CA LYS A 262 -3.32 -16.17 -9.40
C LYS A 262 -2.56 -14.90 -9.01
N ALA A 263 -1.22 -14.93 -9.08
CA ALA A 263 -0.40 -13.76 -8.83
C ALA A 263 -0.71 -12.67 -9.88
N ASP A 264 -1.03 -11.48 -9.40
CA ASP A 264 -1.15 -10.27 -10.21
C ASP A 264 0.08 -9.41 -9.93
N TYR A 265 0.86 -9.11 -10.96
CA TYR A 265 2.16 -8.47 -10.81
C TYR A 265 2.05 -6.97 -10.97
N SER A 266 2.68 -6.24 -10.04
CA SER A 266 2.85 -4.80 -10.07
C SER A 266 4.29 -4.41 -10.41
N TYR A 267 4.54 -3.14 -10.71
CA TYR A 267 5.89 -2.63 -10.91
C TYR A 267 6.76 -2.82 -9.66
N LEU A 268 6.15 -2.74 -8.46
CA LEU A 268 6.86 -2.94 -7.18
C LEU A 268 7.46 -4.34 -7.06
N ASP A 269 6.77 -5.36 -7.56
CA ASP A 269 7.25 -6.74 -7.50
C ASP A 269 8.56 -6.89 -8.27
N TYR A 270 8.60 -6.35 -9.48
CA TYR A 270 9.80 -6.39 -10.30
C TYR A 270 10.90 -5.44 -9.79
N MET A 271 10.54 -4.30 -9.21
CA MET A 271 11.48 -3.40 -8.56
C MET A 271 12.18 -4.08 -7.37
N TYR A 272 11.42 -4.70 -6.47
CA TYR A 272 11.98 -5.43 -5.33
C TYR A 272 12.85 -6.62 -5.77
N TYR A 273 12.41 -7.34 -6.80
CA TYR A 273 13.22 -8.42 -7.35
C TYR A 273 14.50 -7.90 -7.99
N GLY A 274 14.45 -6.76 -8.67
CA GLY A 274 15.63 -6.07 -9.19
C GLY A 274 16.62 -5.68 -8.08
N HIS A 275 16.14 -5.07 -7.00
CA HIS A 275 16.98 -4.71 -5.84
C HIS A 275 17.63 -5.94 -5.19
N LEU A 276 16.89 -7.03 -5.05
CA LEU A 276 17.43 -8.29 -4.55
C LEU A 276 18.54 -8.84 -5.43
N LEU A 277 18.32 -8.86 -6.74
CA LEU A 277 19.32 -9.34 -7.71
C LEU A 277 20.56 -8.45 -7.76
N GLU A 278 20.40 -7.12 -7.65
CA GLU A 278 21.51 -6.18 -7.54
C GLU A 278 22.35 -6.44 -6.27
N ALA A 279 21.68 -6.65 -5.11
CA ALA A 279 22.36 -7.02 -3.87
C ALA A 279 23.13 -8.34 -3.97
N LEU A 280 22.64 -9.29 -4.76
CA LEU A 280 23.32 -10.56 -5.11
C LEU A 280 24.35 -10.40 -6.23
N LYS A 281 24.62 -9.17 -6.71
CA LYS A 281 25.52 -8.84 -7.82
C LYS A 281 25.15 -9.47 -9.18
N LYS A 282 23.88 -9.85 -9.33
CA LYS A 282 23.30 -10.37 -10.57
C LYS A 282 22.76 -9.23 -11.44
N TYR A 283 23.67 -8.33 -11.84
CA TYR A 283 23.32 -7.03 -12.41
C TYR A 283 22.50 -7.11 -13.70
N ASP A 284 22.80 -8.06 -14.62
CA ASP A 284 22.03 -8.19 -15.87
C ASP A 284 20.58 -8.65 -15.60
N GLU A 285 20.42 -9.59 -14.66
CA GLU A 285 19.11 -10.05 -14.23
C GLU A 285 18.33 -8.91 -13.55
N ALA A 286 19.01 -8.09 -12.70
CA ALA A 286 18.44 -6.93 -12.05
C ALA A 286 17.92 -5.90 -13.06
N VAL A 287 18.73 -5.57 -14.07
CA VAL A 287 18.34 -4.66 -15.16
C VAL A 287 17.07 -5.17 -15.85
N GLY A 288 16.99 -6.47 -16.17
CA GLY A 288 15.82 -7.05 -16.79
C GLY A 288 14.55 -6.93 -15.93
N GLN A 289 14.68 -6.98 -14.59
CA GLN A 289 13.53 -6.76 -13.70
C GLN A 289 13.13 -5.27 -13.64
N TYR A 290 14.07 -4.34 -13.55
CA TYR A 290 13.77 -2.91 -13.59
C TYR A 290 13.10 -2.50 -14.90
N GLU A 291 13.52 -3.06 -16.03
CA GLU A 291 12.87 -2.82 -17.33
C GLU A 291 11.42 -3.32 -17.36
N LYS A 292 11.14 -4.49 -16.78
CA LYS A 292 9.76 -4.98 -16.62
C LYS A 292 8.93 -4.07 -15.72
N ALA A 293 9.53 -3.56 -14.63
CA ALA A 293 8.86 -2.61 -13.75
C ALA A 293 8.46 -1.33 -14.50
N ILE A 294 9.36 -0.78 -15.31
CA ILE A 294 9.09 0.40 -16.16
C ILE A 294 8.03 0.10 -17.22
N GLN A 295 8.00 -1.10 -17.79
CA GLN A 295 6.96 -1.50 -18.75
C GLN A 295 5.57 -1.52 -18.10
N LEU A 296 5.46 -1.94 -16.84
CA LEU A 296 4.20 -1.95 -16.11
C LEU A 296 3.76 -0.56 -15.66
N ASP A 297 4.71 0.28 -15.26
CA ASP A 297 4.44 1.66 -14.89
C ASP A 297 5.53 2.60 -15.48
N PRO A 298 5.30 3.14 -16.68
CA PRO A 298 6.25 4.04 -17.34
C PRO A 298 6.52 5.36 -16.59
N THR A 299 5.73 5.67 -15.57
CA THR A 299 5.97 6.86 -14.74
C THR A 299 7.12 6.69 -13.75
N LYS A 300 7.57 5.44 -13.52
CA LYS A 300 8.67 5.11 -12.60
C LYS A 300 10.04 5.29 -13.26
N THR A 301 10.29 6.49 -13.74
CA THR A 301 11.54 6.84 -14.45
C THR A 301 12.76 6.86 -13.56
N ASP A 302 12.60 6.94 -12.24
CA ASP A 302 13.64 6.77 -11.23
C ASP A 302 14.34 5.41 -11.31
N LEU A 303 13.67 4.36 -11.81
CA LEU A 303 14.28 3.05 -12.03
C LEU A 303 15.40 3.06 -13.07
N TYR A 304 15.45 4.05 -13.98
CA TYR A 304 16.61 4.23 -14.85
C TYR A 304 17.88 4.57 -14.08
N LYS A 305 17.77 5.18 -12.89
CA LYS A 305 18.91 5.40 -11.99
C LYS A 305 19.43 4.06 -11.44
N ASN A 306 18.53 3.13 -11.09
CA ASN A 306 18.90 1.79 -10.65
C ASN A 306 19.56 0.99 -11.78
N ILE A 307 19.02 1.08 -13.01
CA ILE A 307 19.64 0.47 -14.20
C ILE A 307 21.04 1.04 -14.44
N SER A 308 21.21 2.36 -14.28
CA SER A 308 22.53 3.01 -14.40
C SER A 308 23.51 2.49 -13.35
N SER A 309 23.06 2.40 -12.08
CA SER A 309 23.87 1.83 -10.99
C SER A 309 24.33 0.40 -11.30
N ALA A 310 23.42 -0.46 -11.72
CA ALA A 310 23.72 -1.85 -12.05
C ALA A 310 24.78 -1.95 -13.18
N TYR A 311 24.69 -1.11 -14.21
CA TYR A 311 25.69 -1.07 -15.29
C TYR A 311 27.02 -0.45 -14.82
N GLU A 312 27.00 0.57 -13.95
CA GLU A 312 28.21 1.14 -13.33
C GLU A 312 28.99 0.07 -12.55
N GLN A 313 28.30 -0.76 -11.76
CA GLN A 313 28.90 -1.87 -11.01
C GLN A 313 29.53 -2.95 -11.91
N LYS A 314 29.08 -3.04 -13.15
CA LYS A 314 29.67 -3.90 -14.17
C LYS A 314 30.80 -3.23 -14.97
N ASN A 315 31.11 -1.99 -14.70
CA ASN A 315 31.96 -1.14 -15.51
C ASN A 315 31.49 -0.94 -16.96
N ASP A 316 30.19 -1.19 -17.27
CA ASP A 316 29.57 -0.87 -18.55
C ASP A 316 29.07 0.59 -18.54
N TYR A 317 30.04 1.51 -18.48
CA TYR A 317 29.76 2.94 -18.38
C TYR A 317 28.96 3.49 -19.55
N LYS A 318 29.07 2.91 -20.74
CA LYS A 318 28.30 3.33 -21.90
C LYS A 318 26.81 3.15 -21.68
N LYS A 319 26.42 1.98 -21.15
CA LYS A 319 25.02 1.72 -20.81
C LYS A 319 24.60 2.46 -19.53
N ALA A 320 25.48 2.60 -18.55
CA ALA A 320 25.24 3.38 -17.35
C ALA A 320 24.89 4.84 -17.68
N ILE A 321 25.71 5.49 -18.51
CA ILE A 321 25.48 6.87 -18.98
C ILE A 321 24.14 6.97 -19.74
N SER A 322 23.86 6.02 -20.66
CA SER A 322 22.62 6.01 -21.42
C SER A 322 21.39 5.89 -20.52
N ALA A 323 21.43 5.01 -19.52
CA ALA A 323 20.33 4.85 -18.55
C ALA A 323 20.19 6.10 -17.67
N TYR A 324 21.30 6.65 -17.18
CA TYR A 324 21.26 7.86 -16.38
C TYR A 324 20.75 9.07 -17.16
N GLN A 325 21.07 9.17 -18.44
CA GLN A 325 20.54 10.20 -19.35
C GLN A 325 19.00 10.13 -19.42
N LYS A 326 18.43 8.92 -19.53
CA LYS A 326 16.97 8.73 -19.54
C LYS A 326 16.35 9.19 -18.23
N TYR A 327 16.96 8.87 -17.10
CA TYR A 327 16.53 9.36 -15.79
C TYR A 327 16.58 10.89 -15.74
N TYR A 328 17.75 11.47 -16.03
CA TYR A 328 17.98 12.91 -15.93
C TYR A 328 17.02 13.73 -16.83
N THR A 329 16.81 13.28 -18.06
CA THR A 329 15.89 13.96 -19.00
C THR A 329 14.41 13.75 -18.69
N SER A 330 14.06 12.78 -17.86
CA SER A 330 12.70 12.60 -17.39
C SER A 330 12.30 13.59 -16.29
N LEU A 331 13.27 14.27 -15.69
CA LEU A 331 13.05 15.25 -14.64
C LEU A 331 12.76 16.62 -15.22
N ASP A 332 11.88 17.36 -14.59
CA ASP A 332 11.69 18.78 -14.86
C ASP A 332 12.95 19.56 -14.53
N LYS A 333 13.16 20.69 -15.18
CA LYS A 333 14.36 21.50 -15.02
C LYS A 333 14.66 21.90 -13.57
N GLU A 334 13.63 22.13 -12.78
CA GLU A 334 13.75 22.46 -11.35
C GLU A 334 14.31 21.30 -10.51
N HIS A 335 14.11 20.07 -10.97
CA HIS A 335 14.61 18.86 -10.30
C HIS A 335 15.97 18.38 -10.84
N GLN A 336 16.50 19.00 -11.90
CA GLN A 336 17.82 18.73 -12.43
C GLN A 336 18.91 19.43 -11.60
N THR A 337 19.10 18.96 -10.36
CA THR A 337 19.99 19.57 -9.39
C THR A 337 21.48 19.41 -9.74
N PRO A 338 22.38 20.27 -9.19
CA PRO A 338 23.84 20.11 -9.35
C PRO A 338 24.35 18.74 -8.90
N ASP A 339 23.75 18.13 -7.86
CA ASP A 339 24.14 16.80 -7.39
C ASP A 339 23.88 15.72 -8.45
N LEU A 340 22.76 15.81 -9.17
CA LEU A 340 22.46 14.90 -10.27
C LEU A 340 23.40 15.12 -11.45
N GLN A 341 23.75 16.36 -11.75
CA GLN A 341 24.75 16.70 -12.75
C GLN A 341 26.12 16.14 -12.34
N PHE A 342 26.47 16.24 -11.06
CA PHE A 342 27.72 15.69 -10.55
C PHE A 342 27.81 14.17 -10.73
N GLN A 343 26.75 13.43 -10.46
CA GLN A 343 26.70 11.98 -10.73
C GLN A 343 26.91 11.69 -12.22
N PHE A 344 26.34 12.51 -13.09
CA PHE A 344 26.53 12.36 -14.53
C PHE A 344 28.00 12.59 -14.94
N GLY A 345 28.63 13.64 -14.40
CA GLY A 345 30.07 13.89 -14.57
C GLY A 345 30.93 12.71 -14.07
N ARG A 346 30.56 12.12 -12.92
CA ARG A 346 31.27 10.94 -12.39
C ARG A 346 31.16 9.72 -13.30
N LEU A 347 30.02 9.46 -13.92
CA LEU A 347 29.86 8.36 -14.87
C LEU A 347 30.75 8.56 -16.09
N TYR A 348 30.84 9.78 -16.65
CA TYR A 348 31.74 10.11 -17.74
C TYR A 348 33.21 9.98 -17.32
N TYR A 349 33.56 10.43 -16.12
CA TYR A 349 34.90 10.27 -15.59
C TYR A 349 35.28 8.79 -15.43
N GLY A 350 34.37 7.98 -14.88
CA GLY A 350 34.55 6.52 -14.77
C GLY A 350 34.76 5.86 -16.14
N ALA A 351 33.96 6.25 -17.13
CA ALA A 351 34.16 5.78 -18.52
C ALA A 351 35.53 6.12 -19.09
N GLY A 352 36.00 7.34 -18.81
CA GLY A 352 37.29 7.82 -19.33
C GLY A 352 38.49 7.24 -18.63
N THR A 353 38.39 6.82 -17.38
CA THR A 353 39.50 6.30 -16.57
C THR A 353 39.52 4.77 -16.46
N GLN A 354 38.51 4.06 -17.00
CA GLN A 354 38.54 2.60 -16.96
C GLN A 354 39.69 2.02 -17.80
N THR A 355 40.27 0.94 -17.32
CA THR A 355 41.47 0.31 -17.95
C THR A 355 41.09 -0.80 -18.93
N ASP A 356 39.85 -1.30 -18.89
CA ASP A 356 39.42 -2.35 -19.80
C ASP A 356 39.19 -1.81 -21.22
N SER A 357 40.11 -2.20 -22.10
CA SER A 357 40.09 -1.79 -23.50
C SER A 357 39.06 -2.55 -24.36
N LEU A 358 38.42 -3.60 -23.83
CA LEU A 358 37.47 -4.40 -24.58
C LEU A 358 36.09 -3.71 -24.68
N THR A 359 35.75 -2.88 -23.69
CA THR A 359 34.44 -2.21 -23.61
C THR A 359 34.46 -0.78 -24.13
N ILE A 360 35.64 -0.10 -24.13
CA ILE A 360 35.77 1.29 -24.55
C ILE A 360 37.22 1.53 -25.12
N ASN A 361 37.30 2.10 -26.30
CA ASN A 361 38.58 2.38 -26.94
C ASN A 361 39.20 3.71 -26.45
N ALA A 362 40.44 4.00 -26.83
CA ALA A 362 41.17 5.17 -26.36
C ALA A 362 40.51 6.50 -26.75
N GLU A 363 39.92 6.59 -27.94
CA GLU A 363 39.24 7.80 -28.40
C GLU A 363 37.92 8.00 -27.62
N GLU A 364 37.16 6.95 -27.39
CA GLU A 364 35.93 7.01 -26.57
C GLU A 364 36.26 7.40 -25.14
N ARG A 365 37.35 6.90 -24.54
CA ARG A 365 37.81 7.34 -23.20
C ARG A 365 38.15 8.82 -23.16
N LYS A 366 38.87 9.31 -24.16
CA LYS A 366 39.19 10.73 -24.30
C LYS A 366 37.93 11.58 -24.39
N GLN A 367 36.97 11.18 -25.22
CA GLN A 367 35.66 11.88 -25.36
C GLN A 367 34.89 11.87 -24.05
N ALA A 368 34.90 10.78 -23.31
CA ALA A 368 34.27 10.68 -22.01
C ALA A 368 34.91 11.64 -20.98
N LEU A 369 36.24 11.73 -20.92
CA LEU A 369 36.95 12.70 -20.06
C LEU A 369 36.60 14.15 -20.43
N MET A 370 36.55 14.48 -21.72
CA MET A 370 36.14 15.80 -22.18
C MET A 370 34.68 16.12 -21.81
N ALA A 371 33.77 15.13 -21.91
CA ALA A 371 32.39 15.27 -21.47
C ALA A 371 32.32 15.46 -19.95
N ALA A 372 33.12 14.72 -19.17
CA ALA A 372 33.24 14.91 -17.73
C ALA A 372 33.66 16.34 -17.36
N ASP A 373 34.73 16.83 -18.01
CA ASP A 373 35.21 18.22 -17.81
C ASP A 373 34.09 19.24 -18.11
N SER A 374 33.38 19.07 -19.21
CA SER A 374 32.26 19.96 -19.58
C SER A 374 31.15 19.98 -18.52
N VAL A 375 30.78 18.82 -18.00
CA VAL A 375 29.75 18.74 -16.92
C VAL A 375 30.24 19.40 -15.65
N PHE A 376 31.49 19.13 -15.24
CA PHE A 376 32.08 19.73 -14.04
C PHE A 376 32.34 21.25 -14.20
N HIS A 377 32.58 21.72 -15.42
CA HIS A 377 32.62 23.16 -15.73
C HIS A 377 31.32 23.83 -15.44
N SER A 378 30.19 23.28 -15.93
CA SER A 378 28.86 23.83 -15.64
C SER A 378 28.57 23.86 -14.14
N ILE A 379 29.05 22.88 -13.36
CA ILE A 379 28.92 22.86 -11.90
C ILE A 379 29.78 23.97 -11.26
N ALA A 380 31.01 24.19 -11.74
CA ALA A 380 31.88 25.25 -11.25
C ALA A 380 31.27 26.64 -11.52
N GLU A 381 30.67 26.86 -12.70
CA GLU A 381 29.97 28.10 -13.02
C GLU A 381 28.73 28.33 -12.15
N ALA A 382 27.94 27.26 -11.88
CA ALA A 382 26.76 27.34 -11.04
C ALA A 382 27.06 27.57 -9.55
N ALA A 383 28.24 27.15 -9.09
CA ALA A 383 28.66 27.24 -7.69
C ALA A 383 30.13 27.72 -7.59
N PRO A 384 30.43 28.98 -7.95
CA PRO A 384 31.81 29.50 -8.02
C PRO A 384 32.51 29.51 -6.66
N ASP A 385 31.78 29.53 -5.57
CA ASP A 385 32.32 29.42 -4.21
C ASP A 385 32.67 27.97 -3.80
N SER A 386 32.30 26.97 -4.60
CA SER A 386 32.62 25.57 -4.35
C SER A 386 33.82 25.13 -5.15
N TYR A 387 34.81 24.54 -4.49
CA TYR A 387 35.99 24.00 -5.18
C TYR A 387 35.69 22.70 -5.95
N LEU A 388 34.55 22.02 -5.69
CA LEU A 388 34.26 20.67 -6.20
C LEU A 388 34.21 20.61 -7.73
N GLY A 389 33.63 21.59 -8.41
CA GLY A 389 33.57 21.63 -9.87
C GLY A 389 34.98 21.66 -10.47
N ASN A 390 35.83 22.60 -10.06
CA ASN A 390 37.18 22.74 -10.54
C ASN A 390 38.08 21.59 -10.10
N PHE A 391 37.90 21.02 -8.91
CA PHE A 391 38.63 19.83 -8.48
C PHE A 391 38.40 18.64 -9.41
N TRP A 392 37.16 18.39 -9.80
CA TRP A 392 36.84 17.29 -10.70
C TRP A 392 37.24 17.59 -12.15
N ARG A 393 37.21 18.86 -12.57
CA ARG A 393 37.84 19.30 -13.84
C ARG A 393 39.33 18.99 -13.86
N ALA A 394 40.05 19.33 -12.79
CA ALA A 394 41.46 19.01 -12.65
C ALA A 394 41.72 17.52 -12.80
N ARG A 395 40.91 16.66 -12.15
CA ARG A 395 41.02 15.21 -12.24
C ARG A 395 40.76 14.68 -13.67
N ALA A 396 39.73 15.21 -14.36
CA ALA A 396 39.43 14.82 -15.73
C ALA A 396 40.59 15.22 -16.68
N ASN A 397 41.12 16.44 -16.52
CA ASN A 397 42.23 16.95 -17.31
C ASN A 397 43.56 16.26 -16.98
N SER A 398 43.80 15.85 -15.74
CA SER A 398 44.93 15.00 -15.35
C SER A 398 44.88 13.62 -16.04
N ALA A 399 43.68 13.04 -16.17
CA ALA A 399 43.48 11.78 -16.88
C ALA A 399 43.62 11.93 -18.41
N LEU A 400 43.38 13.12 -18.97
CA LEU A 400 43.59 13.46 -20.37
C LEU A 400 45.09 13.67 -20.71
N ASP A 401 45.88 14.08 -19.74
CA ASP A 401 47.32 14.38 -19.86
C ASP A 401 48.12 13.63 -18.77
N PRO A 402 48.14 12.26 -18.79
CA PRO A 402 48.76 11.46 -17.74
C PRO A 402 50.28 11.69 -17.61
N GLU A 403 50.95 12.05 -18.69
CA GLU A 403 52.39 12.36 -18.71
C GLU A 403 52.69 13.81 -18.27
N THR A 404 51.65 14.59 -17.98
CA THR A 404 51.73 16.01 -17.57
C THR A 404 52.50 16.91 -18.57
N THR A 405 52.55 16.51 -19.83
CA THR A 405 53.28 17.21 -20.87
C THR A 405 52.60 18.48 -21.35
N LEU A 406 51.29 18.52 -21.27
CA LEU A 406 50.47 19.66 -21.67
C LEU A 406 50.07 20.56 -20.50
N GLY A 407 50.16 20.05 -19.28
CA GLY A 407 49.78 20.78 -18.06
C GLY A 407 48.29 21.11 -17.95
N LEU A 408 47.41 20.27 -18.55
CA LEU A 408 45.98 20.53 -18.67
C LEU A 408 45.28 20.70 -17.31
N ALA A 409 45.71 19.98 -16.29
CA ALA A 409 45.07 20.01 -14.98
C ALA A 409 45.50 21.24 -14.14
N LYS A 410 46.67 21.82 -14.42
CA LYS A 410 47.30 22.86 -13.59
C LYS A 410 46.37 24.05 -13.29
N PRO A 411 45.73 24.73 -14.27
CA PRO A 411 44.93 25.91 -13.99
C PRO A 411 43.79 25.62 -13.02
N PHE A 412 43.18 24.43 -13.09
CA PHE A 412 42.07 24.06 -12.22
C PHE A 412 42.49 23.74 -10.79
N TYR A 413 43.67 23.11 -10.59
CA TYR A 413 44.23 22.91 -9.26
C TYR A 413 44.66 24.25 -8.64
N GLU A 414 45.19 25.20 -9.42
CA GLU A 414 45.49 26.55 -8.94
C GLU A 414 44.26 27.31 -8.48
N GLU A 415 43.15 27.22 -9.21
CA GLU A 415 41.84 27.79 -8.78
C GLU A 415 41.33 27.14 -7.50
N VAL A 416 41.41 25.80 -7.39
CA VAL A 416 41.03 25.08 -6.18
C VAL A 416 41.85 25.53 -4.97
N ALA A 417 43.19 25.62 -5.12
CA ALA A 417 44.08 26.07 -4.06
C ALA A 417 43.73 27.49 -3.61
N THR A 418 43.53 28.42 -4.55
CA THR A 418 43.12 29.81 -4.27
C THR A 418 41.81 29.88 -3.49
N LEU A 419 40.80 29.10 -3.87
CA LEU A 419 39.50 29.03 -3.18
C LEU A 419 39.63 28.50 -1.75
N LEU A 420 40.41 27.44 -1.54
CA LEU A 420 40.64 26.84 -0.24
C LEU A 420 41.45 27.76 0.69
N GLU A 421 42.45 28.40 0.17
CA GLU A 421 43.25 29.40 0.90
C GLU A 421 42.39 30.59 1.34
N SER A 422 41.55 31.10 0.45
CA SER A 422 40.64 32.23 0.78
C SER A 422 39.65 31.90 1.91
N LYS A 423 39.36 30.63 2.11
CA LYS A 423 38.45 30.14 3.17
C LYS A 423 39.19 29.67 4.43
N ASN A 424 40.52 29.75 4.48
CA ASN A 424 41.35 29.13 5.52
C ASN A 424 41.04 27.63 5.72
N ASP A 425 40.73 26.91 4.65
CA ASP A 425 40.36 25.50 4.71
C ASP A 425 41.66 24.66 4.90
N PRO A 426 41.68 23.76 5.91
CA PRO A 426 42.89 22.93 6.15
C PRO A 426 43.24 21.97 5.00
N HIS A 427 42.30 21.71 4.07
CA HIS A 427 42.58 20.91 2.87
C HIS A 427 43.45 21.62 1.82
N SER A 428 43.62 22.95 1.94
CA SER A 428 44.54 23.71 1.01
C SER A 428 45.97 23.22 1.00
N ILE A 429 46.38 22.56 2.08
CA ILE A 429 47.78 22.05 2.25
C ILE A 429 47.98 20.66 1.62
N GLN A 430 46.91 19.97 1.24
CA GLN A 430 46.95 18.59 0.74
C GLN A 430 46.84 18.48 -0.79
N LEU A 431 46.68 19.57 -1.50
CA LEU A 431 46.65 19.68 -2.96
C LEU A 431 47.98 20.02 -3.53
#